data_12b0480e3ad1897932ea516611bf2dad
#
_entry.id   12b0480e3ad1897932ea516611bf2dad
#
_cell.length_a   1.000
_cell.length_b   1.000
_cell.length_c   1.000
_cell.angle_alpha   90.00
_cell.angle_beta   90.00
_cell.angle_gamma   90.00
#
_symmetry.space_group_name_H-M   'P 1'
#
loop_
_entity.id
_entity.type
_entity.pdbx_description
1 polymer ?
#
loop_
_entity_poly.entity_id
_entity_poly.type
_entity_poly.pdbx_seq_one_letter_code
_entity_poly.pdbx_strand_id
1 'polypeptide(L)' 'LQVLFNEELHQVALGQVQLSKEQYVRISRLADLGKASPAELAEAKARVAQDEMNVVQTNNKYKLAPARP' A
#
# COMPACT_ATOMS: atom_id res chain seq x y z
N LEU A 1 -14.42 -15.35 14.60
CA LEU A 1 -13.67 -14.28 15.23
C LEU A 1 -12.39 -13.98 14.49
N GLN A 2 -11.66 -15.03 14.14
CA GLN A 2 -10.43 -14.85 13.36
C GLN A 2 -10.72 -14.30 11.97
N VAL A 3 -11.87 -14.65 11.45
CA VAL A 3 -12.26 -14.13 10.13
C VAL A 3 -12.40 -12.60 10.20
N LEU A 4 -13.03 -12.12 11.26
CA LEU A 4 -13.18 -10.69 11.44
C LEU A 4 -11.82 -10.00 11.56
N PHE A 5 -10.93 -10.63 12.30
CA PHE A 5 -9.60 -10.07 12.48
C PHE A 5 -8.88 -9.93 11.14
N ASN A 6 -8.99 -10.96 10.30
CA ASN A 6 -8.36 -10.93 8.99
C ASN A 6 -8.94 -9.83 8.11
N GLU A 7 -10.25 -9.62 8.19
CA GLU A 7 -10.88 -8.55 7.43
C GLU A 7 -10.38 -7.19 7.87
N GLU A 8 -10.22 -7.01 9.18
CA GLU A 8 -9.71 -5.74 9.68
C GLU A 8 -8.30 -5.49 9.18
N LEU A 9 -7.45 -6.51 9.21
CA LEU A 9 -6.09 -6.35 8.70
C LEU A 9 -6.08 -5.97 7.24
N HIS A 10 -6.95 -6.58 6.46
CA HIS A 10 -7.03 -6.27 5.04
C HIS A 10 -7.47 -4.82 4.83
N GLN A 11 -8.44 -4.36 5.59
CA GLN A 11 -8.90 -2.99 5.46
C GLN A 11 -7.84 -2.00 5.88
N VAL A 12 -7.08 -2.31 6.92
CA VAL A 12 -5.99 -1.45 7.33
C VAL A 12 -4.95 -1.34 6.21
N ALA A 13 -4.63 -2.47 5.57
CA ALA A 13 -3.67 -2.46 4.49
C ALA A 13 -4.17 -1.63 3.31
N LEU A 14 -5.46 -1.74 2.99
CA LEU A 14 -6.04 -0.93 1.92
C LEU A 14 -5.97 0.56 2.25
N GLY A 15 -6.24 0.92 3.51
CA GLY A 15 -6.13 2.31 3.93
C GLY A 15 -4.71 2.84 3.81
N GLN A 16 -3.73 2.01 4.13
CA GLN A 16 -2.34 2.40 4.02
C GLN A 16 -1.96 2.66 2.57
N VAL A 17 -2.42 1.79 1.67
CA VAL A 17 -2.12 1.97 0.24
C VAL A 17 -2.72 3.28 -0.25
N GLN A 18 -3.97 3.56 0.14
CA GLN A 18 -4.62 4.77 -0.32
C GLN A 18 -3.87 6.00 0.17
N LEU A 19 -3.44 5.98 1.43
CA LEU A 19 -2.67 7.08 1.99
C LEU A 19 -1.35 7.26 1.24
N SER A 20 -0.67 6.16 0.97
CA SER A 20 0.59 6.22 0.25
C SER A 20 0.41 6.78 -1.15
N LYS A 21 -0.66 6.39 -1.83
CA LYS A 21 -0.94 6.91 -3.15
C LYS A 21 -1.19 8.41 -3.12
N GLU A 22 -1.92 8.87 -2.12
CA GLU A 22 -2.16 10.30 -1.99
C GLU A 22 -0.86 11.06 -1.77
N GLN A 23 0.02 10.53 -0.95
CA GLN A 23 1.31 11.14 -0.74
C GLN A 23 2.15 11.16 -2.01
N TYR A 24 2.09 10.06 -2.76
CA TYR A 24 2.82 9.99 -4.02
C TYR A 24 2.33 11.06 -4.98
N VAL A 25 1.03 11.23 -5.10
CA VAL A 25 0.48 12.23 -6.00
C VAL A 25 0.92 13.64 -5.57
N ARG A 26 0.90 13.89 -4.27
CA ARG A 26 1.32 15.20 -3.75
C ARG A 26 2.79 15.46 -4.07
N ILE A 27 3.65 14.48 -3.81
CA ILE A 27 5.07 14.64 -4.04
C ILE A 27 5.36 14.75 -5.53
N SER A 28 4.60 14.03 -6.35
CA SER A 28 4.74 14.11 -7.79
C SER A 28 4.47 15.54 -8.28
N ARG A 29 3.42 16.17 -7.75
CA ARG A 29 3.12 17.54 -8.11
C ARG A 29 4.21 18.48 -7.65
N LEU A 30 4.72 18.28 -6.44
CA LEU A 30 5.80 19.11 -5.94
C LEU A 30 7.05 18.94 -6.79
N ALA A 31 7.32 17.72 -7.23
CA ALA A 31 8.48 17.48 -8.08
C ALA A 31 8.34 18.18 -9.42
N ASP A 32 7.13 18.20 -9.97
CA ASP A 32 6.88 18.92 -11.22
C ASP A 32 7.14 20.41 -11.06
N LEU A 33 6.86 20.95 -9.89
CA LEU A 33 7.09 22.36 -9.61
C LEU A 33 8.52 22.64 -9.17
N GLY A 34 9.36 21.61 -9.08
CA GLY A 34 10.73 21.77 -8.65
C GLY A 34 10.89 21.91 -7.16
N LYS A 35 9.86 21.58 -6.38
CA LYS A 35 9.89 21.73 -4.94
C LYS A 35 10.20 20.44 -4.20
N ALA A 36 10.22 19.31 -4.90
CA ALA A 36 10.58 18.03 -4.31
C ALA A 36 11.66 17.41 -5.17
N SER A 37 12.57 16.68 -4.51
CA SER A 37 13.68 16.06 -5.20
C SER A 37 13.24 14.76 -5.86
N PRO A 38 13.95 14.29 -6.89
CA PRO A 38 13.66 12.98 -7.47
C PRO A 38 13.79 11.86 -6.46
N ALA A 39 14.66 12.01 -5.49
CA ALA A 39 14.81 10.98 -4.45
C ALA A 39 13.54 10.85 -3.63
N GLU A 40 12.90 11.98 -3.29
CA GLU A 40 11.66 11.94 -2.54
C GLU A 40 10.55 11.28 -3.34
N LEU A 41 10.51 11.57 -4.64
CA LEU A 41 9.52 10.94 -5.50
C LEU A 41 9.75 9.43 -5.57
N ALA A 42 11.00 9.01 -5.68
CA ALA A 42 11.32 7.59 -5.72
C ALA A 42 10.94 6.90 -4.42
N GLU A 43 11.15 7.56 -3.28
CA GLU A 43 10.77 7.00 -2.00
C GLU A 43 9.26 6.84 -1.90
N ALA A 44 8.52 7.85 -2.33
CA ALA A 44 7.07 7.77 -2.29
C ALA A 44 6.56 6.63 -3.17
N LYS A 45 7.15 6.49 -4.35
CA LYS A 45 6.78 5.41 -5.25
C LYS A 45 7.08 4.05 -4.64
N ALA A 46 8.25 3.92 -3.99
CA ALA A 46 8.61 2.67 -3.36
C ALA A 46 7.66 2.33 -2.22
N ARG A 47 7.22 3.34 -1.47
CA ARG A 47 6.28 3.10 -0.39
C ARG A 47 4.94 2.61 -0.92
N VAL A 48 4.46 3.21 -2.01
CA VAL A 48 3.22 2.74 -2.62
C VAL A 48 3.36 1.28 -3.04
N ALA A 49 4.47 0.93 -3.68
CA ALA A 49 4.69 -0.44 -4.09
C ALA A 49 4.73 -1.38 -2.90
N GLN A 50 5.40 -0.97 -1.82
CA GLN A 50 5.48 -1.77 -0.61
C GLN A 50 4.09 -2.00 -0.02
N ASP A 51 3.30 -0.96 0.07
CA ASP A 51 1.96 -1.08 0.65
C ASP A 51 1.06 -1.91 -0.23
N GLU A 52 1.20 -1.80 -1.55
CA GLU A 52 0.45 -2.66 -2.46
C GLU A 52 0.83 -4.11 -2.28
N MET A 53 2.11 -4.37 -2.06
CA MET A 53 2.56 -5.73 -1.79
C MET A 53 1.95 -6.26 -0.49
N ASN A 54 1.86 -5.41 0.52
CA ASN A 54 1.23 -5.80 1.78
C ASN A 54 -0.22 -6.19 1.56
N VAL A 55 -0.95 -5.44 0.73
CA VAL A 55 -2.34 -5.77 0.44
C VAL A 55 -2.42 -7.12 -0.25
N VAL A 56 -1.55 -7.36 -1.22
CA VAL A 56 -1.54 -8.63 -1.94
C VAL A 56 -1.23 -9.76 -0.97
N GLN A 57 -0.28 -9.57 -0.07
CA GLN A 57 0.08 -10.62 0.87
C GLN A 57 -1.05 -10.93 1.83
N THR A 58 -1.73 -9.91 2.35
CA THR A 58 -2.86 -10.17 3.24
C THR A 58 -3.98 -10.86 2.49
N ASN A 59 -4.21 -10.44 1.25
CA ASN A 59 -5.24 -11.09 0.43
C ASN A 59 -4.87 -12.53 0.14
N ASN A 60 -3.61 -12.77 -0.18
CA ASN A 60 -3.15 -14.13 -0.49
C ASN A 60 -3.25 -15.04 0.73
N LYS A 61 -2.87 -14.54 1.90
CA LYS A 61 -3.00 -15.34 3.10
C LYS A 61 -4.45 -15.74 3.32
N TYR A 62 -5.34 -14.82 3.09
CA TYR A 62 -6.75 -15.06 3.29
C TYR A 62 -7.27 -16.13 2.33
N LYS A 63 -6.85 -16.05 1.09
CA LYS A 63 -7.35 -16.96 0.06
C LYS A 63 -6.59 -18.28 0.02
N LEU A 64 -5.28 -18.21 0.21
CA LEU A 64 -4.45 -19.41 0.07
C LEU A 64 -4.69 -20.41 1.19
N ALA A 65 -5.00 -19.93 2.38
CA ALA A 65 -5.21 -20.83 3.50
C ALA A 65 -6.22 -21.92 3.17
N PRO A 66 -7.39 -21.57 2.64
CA PRO A 66 -8.35 -22.62 2.28
C PRO A 66 -8.01 -23.32 0.97
N ALA A 67 -7.25 -22.69 0.11
CA ALA A 67 -6.97 -23.27 -1.19
C ALA A 67 -5.91 -24.36 -1.12
N ARG A 68 -5.08 -24.32 -0.13
CA ARG A 68 -4.01 -25.30 -0.04
C ARG A 68 -4.54 -26.62 0.49
N PRO A 69 -4.30 -27.70 -0.21
CA PRO A 69 -4.72 -29.05 0.23
C PRO A 69 -3.88 -29.57 1.37
#